data_f91904c3d3fd07eee256d7d218bd329a
#
_entry.id   f91904c3d3fd07eee256d7d218bd329a
#
_cell.length_a   1.000
_cell.length_b   1.000
_cell.length_c   1.000
_cell.angle_alpha   90.00
_cell.angle_beta   90.00
_cell.angle_gamma   90.00
#
_symmetry.space_group_name_H-M   'P 1'
#
loop_
_entity.id
_entity.type
_entity.pdbx_description
1 polymer ?
#
loop_
_entity_poly.entity_id
_entity_poly.type
_entity_poly.pdbx_seq_one_letter_code
_entity_poly.pdbx_strand_id
1 'polypeptide(L)'
;MKKATLAAALLGASFVAAAPDSPAPAASPPRLLRTLAHDPGGYNPERASVVTDLLLGDFLFHSPSTLGPKAQKLGISCNTCHPNGATDPRFVLPGDKPVHPGSVDVTTGRFRPEAENGREDPVNIPSLRGVRFTAPYGHDGRMASLHDFSQSVVVNEFDGAPLAWGELSALVHYLQDFDFLPDGKLDAQSRITALAGPAARRGEVEFNKPRKGFGGQGCDSCHVVSSFFRDAKVHRLPTGGGASPRGFEEGFETPTLLGTLESAPYFHDGRFAALGDVVAWFDTTYALGLTKGERADLTAYLEAVGSADSPEDRRPLAQALDATFVYLELLAAGSVKDDRRVWAAVTALCVEALDSAPRRPELEERRLRDRKSLTDLDARARAAANLDGLRDEAKLLHRELTRYGADLQGALAAEKR
;
A
#
# COMPACT_ATOMS: atom_id res chain seq x y z
N MET A 1 63.99 -37.62 15.43
CA MET A 1 63.45 -36.63 16.35
C MET A 1 63.15 -35.37 15.56
N LYS A 2 61.90 -35.16 15.14
CA LYS A 2 61.41 -33.91 14.51
C LYS A 2 60.21 -33.47 15.31
N LYS A 3 60.33 -32.29 15.93
CA LYS A 3 59.25 -31.66 16.69
C LYS A 3 58.24 -31.09 15.74
N ALA A 4 56.98 -31.50 15.86
CA ALA A 4 55.85 -30.85 15.17
C ALA A 4 55.28 -29.77 16.09
N THR A 5 55.27 -28.54 15.61
CA THR A 5 54.68 -27.39 16.27
C THR A 5 53.21 -27.28 15.84
N LEU A 6 52.30 -27.42 16.80
CA LEU A 6 50.86 -27.24 16.60
C LEU A 6 50.56 -25.76 16.66
N ALA A 7 50.11 -25.17 15.57
CA ALA A 7 49.56 -23.81 15.53
C ALA A 7 48.05 -23.88 15.83
N ALA A 8 47.64 -23.30 16.95
CA ALA A 8 46.24 -23.15 17.30
C ALA A 8 45.65 -21.94 16.55
N ALA A 9 44.72 -22.18 15.65
CA ALA A 9 43.93 -21.16 15.01
C ALA A 9 42.78 -20.74 15.96
N LEU A 10 42.85 -19.55 16.50
CA LEU A 10 41.77 -18.92 17.21
C LEU A 10 40.69 -18.44 16.20
N LEU A 11 39.63 -19.18 16.09
CA LEU A 11 38.38 -18.73 15.41
C LEU A 11 37.68 -17.71 16.31
N GLY A 12 37.87 -16.46 15.98
CA GLY A 12 37.07 -15.36 16.56
C GLY A 12 35.62 -15.44 16.06
N ALA A 13 34.73 -15.90 16.90
CA ALA A 13 33.30 -15.79 16.66
C ALA A 13 32.89 -14.32 16.87
N SER A 14 32.72 -13.58 15.79
CA SER A 14 32.06 -12.28 15.83
C SER A 14 30.59 -12.51 16.13
N PHE A 15 30.17 -12.24 17.37
CA PHE A 15 28.76 -12.08 17.70
C PHE A 15 28.25 -10.83 17.00
N VAL A 16 27.53 -11.01 15.90
CA VAL A 16 26.64 -9.95 15.37
C VAL A 16 25.49 -9.86 16.37
N ALA A 17 25.48 -8.78 17.15
CA ALA A 17 24.36 -8.47 18.00
C ALA A 17 23.12 -8.31 17.10
N ALA A 18 22.10 -9.13 17.31
CA ALA A 18 20.81 -8.95 16.70
C ALA A 18 20.32 -7.54 17.04
N ALA A 19 19.97 -6.75 16.02
CA ALA A 19 19.30 -5.48 16.23
C ALA A 19 18.02 -5.74 17.04
N PRO A 20 17.67 -4.86 18.01
CA PRO A 20 16.43 -5.03 18.75
C PRO A 20 15.26 -5.08 17.76
N ASP A 21 14.34 -6.01 17.98
CA ASP A 21 13.10 -6.15 17.23
C ASP A 21 12.47 -4.78 17.09
N SER A 22 12.50 -4.23 15.87
CA SER A 22 11.73 -3.03 15.57
C SER A 22 10.27 -3.39 15.79
N PRO A 23 9.52 -2.62 16.58
CA PRO A 23 8.09 -2.86 16.72
C PRO A 23 7.49 -2.87 15.32
N ALA A 24 6.60 -3.82 15.06
CA ALA A 24 5.80 -3.83 13.83
C ALA A 24 5.27 -2.41 13.60
N PRO A 25 5.34 -1.89 12.37
CA PRO A 25 4.85 -0.55 12.10
C PRO A 25 3.42 -0.46 12.61
N ALA A 26 3.16 0.51 13.49
CA ALA A 26 1.80 0.79 13.94
C ALA A 26 0.94 0.92 12.68
N ALA A 27 -0.16 0.16 12.60
CA ALA A 27 -1.07 0.21 11.47
C ALA A 27 -1.35 1.68 11.17
N SER A 28 -1.01 2.11 9.95
CA SER A 28 -1.26 3.49 9.56
C SER A 28 -2.76 3.75 9.69
N PRO A 29 -3.17 4.84 10.35
CA PRO A 29 -4.59 5.13 10.47
C PRO A 29 -5.21 5.20 9.07
N PRO A 30 -6.46 4.74 8.91
CA PRO A 30 -7.12 4.75 7.63
C PRO A 30 -7.14 6.16 7.04
N ARG A 31 -7.06 6.24 5.74
CA ARG A 31 -7.05 7.50 4.99
C ARG A 31 -8.40 8.20 5.14
N LEU A 32 -8.37 9.46 5.53
CA LEU A 32 -9.57 10.29 5.41
C LEU A 32 -9.90 10.44 3.93
N LEU A 33 -11.11 10.08 3.53
CA LEU A 33 -11.54 10.20 2.14
C LEU A 33 -11.40 11.65 1.69
N ARG A 34 -10.76 11.90 0.55
CA ARG A 34 -10.61 13.26 -0.02
C ARG A 34 -11.95 13.96 -0.19
N THR A 35 -12.99 13.21 -0.54
CA THR A 35 -14.37 13.68 -0.64
C THR A 35 -14.94 14.22 0.68
N LEU A 36 -14.54 13.67 1.82
CA LEU A 36 -14.94 14.16 3.14
C LEU A 36 -14.12 15.37 3.59
N ALA A 37 -12.86 15.46 3.15
CA ALA A 37 -11.95 16.55 3.52
C ALA A 37 -12.17 17.83 2.69
N HIS A 38 -12.82 17.75 1.52
CA HIS A 38 -12.92 18.85 0.57
C HIS A 38 -14.32 19.48 0.46
N ASP A 39 -15.28 19.08 1.28
CA ASP A 39 -16.60 19.74 1.31
C ASP A 39 -16.80 20.56 2.59
N PRO A 40 -16.31 21.82 2.64
CA PRO A 40 -16.61 22.73 3.75
C PRO A 40 -18.08 23.21 3.76
N GLY A 41 -18.89 22.81 2.76
CA GLY A 41 -20.25 23.29 2.53
C GLY A 41 -21.38 22.44 3.09
N GLY A 42 -21.05 21.31 3.77
CA GLY A 42 -22.07 20.50 4.44
C GLY A 42 -22.53 19.27 3.65
N TYR A 43 -23.10 18.34 4.40
CA TYR A 43 -23.69 17.09 3.96
C TYR A 43 -24.72 17.27 2.83
N ASN A 44 -24.41 16.76 1.64
CA ASN A 44 -25.36 16.68 0.54
C ASN A 44 -25.93 15.25 0.45
N PRO A 45 -27.23 15.03 0.70
CA PRO A 45 -27.84 13.71 0.65
C PRO A 45 -27.75 13.00 -0.71
N GLU A 46 -27.61 13.74 -1.83
CA GLU A 46 -27.38 13.13 -3.15
C GLU A 46 -25.98 12.52 -3.30
N ARG A 47 -25.02 12.96 -2.49
CA ARG A 47 -23.67 12.38 -2.40
C ARG A 47 -23.54 11.32 -1.31
N ALA A 48 -24.56 11.14 -0.48
CA ALA A 48 -24.51 10.20 0.65
C ALA A 48 -24.21 8.77 0.20
N SER A 49 -24.74 8.32 -0.93
CA SER A 49 -24.46 6.99 -1.46
C SER A 49 -23.00 6.82 -1.89
N VAL A 50 -22.42 7.82 -2.57
CA VAL A 50 -21.02 7.80 -3.01
C VAL A 50 -20.07 7.82 -1.81
N VAL A 51 -20.36 8.66 -0.80
CA VAL A 51 -19.59 8.71 0.44
C VAL A 51 -19.66 7.38 1.19
N THR A 52 -20.82 6.75 1.21
CA THR A 52 -21.00 5.44 1.86
C THR A 52 -20.24 4.34 1.13
N ASP A 53 -20.25 4.33 -0.20
CA ASP A 53 -19.50 3.35 -1.00
C ASP A 53 -17.99 3.51 -0.80
N LEU A 54 -17.48 4.75 -0.82
CA LEU A 54 -16.08 5.03 -0.57
C LEU A 54 -15.67 4.67 0.87
N LEU A 55 -16.53 4.92 1.85
CA LEU A 55 -16.27 4.55 3.24
C LEU A 55 -16.29 3.02 3.43
N LEU A 56 -17.20 2.31 2.76
CA LEU A 56 -17.20 0.85 2.74
C LEU A 56 -15.93 0.32 2.07
N GLY A 57 -15.53 0.90 0.95
CA GLY A 57 -14.30 0.52 0.26
C GLY A 57 -13.05 0.74 1.11
N ASP A 58 -12.99 1.88 1.82
CA ASP A 58 -11.92 2.19 2.79
C ASP A 58 -11.89 1.16 3.92
N PHE A 59 -13.04 0.86 4.51
CA PHE A 59 -13.16 -0.20 5.52
C PHE A 59 -12.67 -1.56 5.00
N LEU A 60 -13.11 -1.98 3.82
CA LEU A 60 -12.70 -3.25 3.21
C LEU A 60 -11.19 -3.28 2.93
N PHE A 61 -10.61 -2.17 2.50
CA PHE A 61 -9.18 -2.05 2.25
C PHE A 61 -8.33 -2.20 3.52
N HIS A 62 -8.84 -1.70 4.66
CA HIS A 62 -8.15 -1.76 5.94
C HIS A 62 -8.49 -3.00 6.77
N SER A 63 -9.57 -3.72 6.44
CA SER A 63 -10.02 -4.87 7.20
C SER A 63 -9.29 -6.15 6.79
N PRO A 64 -8.57 -6.83 7.71
CA PRO A 64 -7.97 -8.13 7.44
C PRO A 64 -8.99 -9.22 7.05
N SER A 65 -10.25 -9.08 7.47
CA SER A 65 -11.31 -10.03 7.14
C SER A 65 -11.65 -10.07 5.66
N THR A 66 -11.36 -9.00 4.92
CA THR A 66 -11.57 -8.90 3.46
C THR A 66 -10.76 -9.94 2.69
N LEU A 67 -9.53 -10.20 3.13
CA LEU A 67 -8.64 -11.18 2.51
C LEU A 67 -8.86 -12.62 3.03
N GLY A 68 -9.82 -12.82 3.93
CA GLY A 68 -10.20 -14.14 4.44
C GLY A 68 -9.55 -14.53 5.77
N PRO A 69 -9.91 -15.72 6.30
CA PRO A 69 -9.59 -16.12 7.69
C PRO A 69 -8.09 -16.23 7.97
N LYS A 70 -7.30 -16.66 6.97
CA LYS A 70 -5.85 -16.84 7.12
C LYS A 70 -5.14 -15.49 7.20
N ALA A 71 -5.49 -14.55 6.33
CA ALA A 71 -5.00 -13.18 6.36
C ALA A 71 -5.43 -12.46 7.65
N GLN A 72 -6.68 -12.64 8.07
CA GLN A 72 -7.20 -12.11 9.32
C GLN A 72 -6.40 -12.59 10.54
N LYS A 73 -6.05 -13.87 10.59
CA LYS A 73 -5.22 -14.44 11.67
C LYS A 73 -3.82 -13.82 11.75
N LEU A 74 -3.29 -13.39 10.61
CA LEU A 74 -1.98 -12.74 10.50
C LEU A 74 -2.05 -11.22 10.63
N GLY A 75 -3.24 -10.62 10.74
CA GLY A 75 -3.44 -9.17 10.76
C GLY A 75 -3.16 -8.49 9.42
N ILE A 76 -3.25 -9.22 8.30
CA ILE A 76 -2.91 -8.72 6.97
C ILE A 76 -4.17 -8.21 6.27
N SER A 77 -4.14 -6.95 5.83
CA SER A 77 -5.15 -6.30 4.99
C SER A 77 -4.50 -5.75 3.71
N CYS A 78 -5.28 -5.20 2.80
CA CYS A 78 -4.72 -4.52 1.62
C CYS A 78 -3.79 -3.37 2.04
N ASN A 79 -4.17 -2.59 3.05
CA ASN A 79 -3.35 -1.50 3.58
C ASN A 79 -2.02 -1.95 4.21
N THR A 80 -1.90 -3.21 4.63
CA THR A 80 -0.65 -3.73 5.20
C THR A 80 0.47 -3.77 4.16
N CYS A 81 0.13 -4.16 2.94
CA CYS A 81 1.06 -4.18 1.81
C CYS A 81 1.09 -2.85 1.05
N HIS A 82 -0.04 -2.14 1.01
CA HIS A 82 -0.24 -0.90 0.26
C HIS A 82 -0.62 0.27 1.18
N PRO A 83 0.24 0.67 2.14
CA PRO A 83 -0.11 1.73 3.10
C PRO A 83 -0.43 3.03 2.37
N ASN A 84 -1.67 3.53 2.56
CA ASN A 84 -2.19 4.73 1.86
C ASN A 84 -2.04 4.68 0.33
N GLY A 85 -2.08 3.49 -0.27
CA GLY A 85 -1.92 3.27 -1.70
C GLY A 85 -0.48 3.26 -2.21
N ALA A 86 0.53 3.51 -1.36
CA ALA A 86 1.94 3.33 -1.67
C ALA A 86 2.38 1.86 -1.42
N THR A 87 3.64 1.55 -1.66
CA THR A 87 4.25 0.27 -1.26
C THR A 87 4.95 0.43 0.09
N ASP A 88 4.85 -0.56 0.98
CA ASP A 88 5.82 -0.66 2.09
C ASP A 88 7.06 -1.44 1.62
N PRO A 89 8.19 -0.76 1.38
CA PRO A 89 9.41 -1.40 0.89
C PRO A 89 10.07 -2.33 1.93
N ARG A 90 9.57 -2.34 3.16
CA ARG A 90 10.09 -3.18 4.25
C ARG A 90 9.15 -4.31 4.60
N PHE A 91 7.99 -4.38 3.95
CA PHE A 91 7.00 -5.40 4.24
C PHE A 91 7.57 -6.81 4.03
N VAL A 92 7.37 -7.67 5.01
CA VAL A 92 7.67 -9.10 4.97
C VAL A 92 6.48 -9.83 5.59
N LEU A 93 6.03 -10.91 4.96
CA LEU A 93 4.97 -11.73 5.54
C LEU A 93 5.37 -12.20 6.95
N PRO A 94 4.49 -12.10 7.95
CA PRO A 94 4.78 -12.55 9.30
C PRO A 94 5.24 -14.00 9.33
N GLY A 95 6.45 -14.23 9.87
CA GLY A 95 7.08 -15.56 9.93
C GLY A 95 7.91 -15.97 8.72
N ASP A 96 8.02 -15.13 7.69
CA ASP A 96 8.93 -15.34 6.56
C ASP A 96 10.31 -14.73 6.83
N LYS A 97 11.29 -15.17 6.04
CA LYS A 97 12.60 -14.53 6.03
C LYS A 97 12.55 -13.27 5.16
N PRO A 98 13.23 -12.18 5.54
CA PRO A 98 13.24 -10.94 4.77
C PRO A 98 14.18 -11.04 3.56
N VAL A 99 13.95 -12.00 2.66
CA VAL A 99 14.79 -12.22 1.47
C VAL A 99 14.52 -11.13 0.44
N HIS A 100 13.25 -10.78 0.26
CA HIS A 100 12.80 -9.73 -0.65
C HIS A 100 11.77 -8.81 0.04
N PRO A 101 12.19 -7.90 0.95
CA PRO A 101 11.28 -6.94 1.56
C PRO A 101 10.55 -6.11 0.48
N GLY A 102 9.26 -5.83 0.68
CA GLY A 102 8.42 -5.14 -0.30
C GLY A 102 7.89 -6.04 -1.42
N SER A 103 8.11 -7.36 -1.30
CA SER A 103 7.58 -8.38 -2.21
C SER A 103 6.94 -9.51 -1.42
N VAL A 104 6.00 -10.20 -2.04
CA VAL A 104 5.26 -11.32 -1.40
C VAL A 104 5.24 -12.50 -2.36
N ASP A 105 5.55 -13.68 -1.84
CA ASP A 105 5.24 -14.91 -2.55
C ASP A 105 3.79 -15.30 -2.28
N VAL A 106 2.92 -15.07 -3.26
CA VAL A 106 1.48 -15.37 -3.19
C VAL A 106 1.17 -16.84 -3.56
N THR A 107 2.19 -17.63 -3.90
CA THR A 107 2.06 -19.07 -4.19
C THR A 107 2.48 -19.95 -3.03
N THR A 108 2.78 -19.36 -1.89
CA THR A 108 3.08 -20.11 -0.68
C THR A 108 1.85 -20.85 -0.16
N GLY A 109 2.03 -22.06 0.32
CA GLY A 109 1.00 -22.87 0.96
C GLY A 109 0.38 -22.25 2.23
N ARG A 110 0.87 -21.09 2.65
CA ARG A 110 0.39 -20.36 3.80
C ARG A 110 -1.06 -19.88 3.62
N PHE A 111 -1.39 -19.35 2.44
CA PHE A 111 -2.75 -18.97 2.09
C PHE A 111 -3.48 -20.08 1.36
N ARG A 112 -2.85 -20.69 0.38
CA ARG A 112 -3.42 -21.75 -0.45
C ARG A 112 -2.48 -22.94 -0.53
N PRO A 113 -2.72 -24.03 0.22
CA PRO A 113 -1.87 -25.22 0.18
C PRO A 113 -1.67 -25.81 -1.22
N GLU A 114 -2.71 -25.70 -2.07
CA GLU A 114 -2.68 -26.16 -3.45
C GLU A 114 -1.86 -25.26 -4.40
N ALA A 115 -1.52 -24.06 -3.98
CA ALA A 115 -0.66 -23.16 -4.74
C ALA A 115 0.82 -23.35 -4.46
N GLU A 116 1.16 -24.09 -3.39
CA GLU A 116 2.54 -24.33 -2.99
C GLU A 116 3.32 -25.10 -4.07
N ASN A 117 4.38 -24.47 -4.56
CA ASN A 117 5.22 -25.04 -5.63
C ASN A 117 6.66 -25.36 -5.17
N GLY A 118 6.98 -25.14 -3.89
CA GLY A 118 8.30 -25.39 -3.31
C GLY A 118 9.41 -24.44 -3.78
N ARG A 119 9.04 -23.28 -4.33
CA ARG A 119 9.97 -22.23 -4.77
C ARG A 119 9.68 -20.93 -4.03
N GLU A 120 10.69 -20.07 -3.92
CA GLU A 120 10.51 -18.68 -3.55
C GLU A 120 10.25 -17.87 -4.84
N ASP A 121 9.04 -17.42 -5.01
CA ASP A 121 8.59 -16.66 -6.20
C ASP A 121 8.08 -15.27 -5.79
N PRO A 122 8.96 -14.37 -5.32
CA PRO A 122 8.55 -13.06 -4.83
C PRO A 122 7.92 -12.23 -5.95
N VAL A 123 6.76 -11.65 -5.65
CA VAL A 123 6.09 -10.69 -6.50
C VAL A 123 6.14 -9.33 -5.81
N ASN A 124 6.68 -8.33 -6.51
CA ASN A 124 6.75 -6.96 -6.00
C ASN A 124 5.34 -6.41 -5.71
N ILE A 125 5.21 -5.71 -4.60
CA ILE A 125 4.00 -5.01 -4.22
C ILE A 125 4.01 -3.64 -4.92
N PRO A 126 3.20 -3.42 -5.98
CA PRO A 126 3.21 -2.14 -6.70
C PRO A 126 2.47 -1.06 -5.92
N SER A 127 2.79 0.22 -6.18
CA SER A 127 1.94 1.32 -5.73
C SER A 127 0.57 1.24 -6.41
N LEU A 128 -0.49 1.58 -5.67
CA LEU A 128 -1.87 1.71 -6.17
C LEU A 128 -2.17 3.14 -6.64
N ARG A 129 -1.21 4.07 -6.51
CA ARG A 129 -1.37 5.44 -6.96
C ARG A 129 -1.65 5.48 -8.47
N GLY A 130 -2.75 6.12 -8.83
CA GLY A 130 -3.19 6.23 -10.21
C GLY A 130 -3.70 4.92 -10.82
N VAL A 131 -4.04 3.90 -10.01
CA VAL A 131 -4.47 2.58 -10.49
C VAL A 131 -5.60 2.64 -11.52
N ARG A 132 -6.50 3.61 -11.44
CA ARG A 132 -7.59 3.82 -12.43
C ARG A 132 -7.10 4.10 -13.85
N PHE A 133 -5.84 4.54 -14.01
CA PHE A 133 -5.22 4.87 -15.30
C PHE A 133 -4.25 3.81 -15.80
N THR A 134 -4.04 2.73 -15.03
CA THR A 134 -2.96 1.77 -15.29
C THR A 134 -3.45 0.38 -15.69
N ALA A 135 -4.65 0.27 -16.27
CA ALA A 135 -5.07 -0.97 -16.93
C ALA A 135 -4.18 -1.28 -18.15
N PRO A 136 -3.91 -2.56 -18.46
CA PRO A 136 -4.35 -3.78 -17.78
C PRO A 136 -3.59 -4.03 -16.46
N TYR A 137 -4.15 -4.88 -15.59
CA TYR A 137 -3.66 -5.12 -14.22
C TYR A 137 -2.90 -6.43 -14.07
N GLY A 138 -2.03 -6.46 -13.05
CA GLY A 138 -1.02 -7.48 -12.83
C GLY A 138 0.29 -7.09 -13.54
N HIS A 139 1.43 -7.63 -13.07
CA HIS A 139 2.73 -7.34 -13.70
C HIS A 139 2.82 -7.82 -15.15
N ASP A 140 1.99 -8.77 -15.53
CA ASP A 140 1.87 -9.35 -16.89
C ASP A 140 0.69 -8.78 -17.70
N GLY A 141 -0.06 -7.84 -17.12
CA GLY A 141 -1.21 -7.24 -17.78
C GLY A 141 -2.37 -8.24 -18.04
N ARG A 142 -2.45 -9.34 -17.26
CA ARG A 142 -3.40 -10.44 -17.51
C ARG A 142 -4.86 -10.09 -17.34
N MET A 143 -5.19 -9.00 -16.67
CA MET A 143 -6.58 -8.61 -16.40
C MET A 143 -6.88 -7.19 -16.83
N ALA A 144 -7.90 -7.02 -17.67
CA ALA A 144 -8.34 -5.71 -18.15
C ALA A 144 -9.18 -4.94 -17.12
N SER A 145 -9.84 -5.67 -16.19
CA SER A 145 -10.78 -5.11 -15.23
C SER A 145 -10.17 -5.07 -13.82
N LEU A 146 -10.24 -3.91 -13.15
CA LEU A 146 -9.82 -3.79 -11.75
C LEU A 146 -10.73 -4.58 -10.80
N HIS A 147 -12.03 -4.74 -11.14
CA HIS A 147 -12.93 -5.60 -10.39
C HIS A 147 -12.46 -7.07 -10.42
N ASP A 148 -12.18 -7.59 -11.61
CA ASP A 148 -11.73 -8.98 -11.76
C ASP A 148 -10.38 -9.19 -11.08
N PHE A 149 -9.46 -8.22 -11.20
CA PHE A 149 -8.16 -8.29 -10.55
C PHE A 149 -8.29 -8.27 -9.02
N SER A 150 -9.06 -7.34 -8.46
CA SER A 150 -9.29 -7.25 -7.01
C SER A 150 -9.96 -8.50 -6.45
N GLN A 151 -10.97 -9.03 -7.15
CA GLN A 151 -11.61 -10.28 -6.78
C GLN A 151 -10.63 -11.46 -6.84
N SER A 152 -9.76 -11.50 -7.85
CA SER A 152 -8.74 -12.54 -8.00
C SER A 152 -7.71 -12.49 -6.87
N VAL A 153 -7.30 -11.30 -6.42
CA VAL A 153 -6.42 -11.16 -5.26
C VAL A 153 -7.07 -11.77 -4.03
N VAL A 154 -8.31 -11.40 -3.72
CA VAL A 154 -9.03 -11.93 -2.54
C VAL A 154 -9.14 -13.45 -2.59
N VAL A 155 -9.60 -14.00 -3.72
CA VAL A 155 -9.93 -15.41 -3.83
C VAL A 155 -8.72 -16.27 -4.15
N ASN A 156 -7.91 -15.86 -5.14
CA ASN A 156 -6.87 -16.71 -5.69
C ASN A 156 -5.51 -16.53 -5.00
N GLU A 157 -5.27 -15.41 -4.32
CA GLU A 157 -4.00 -15.17 -3.63
C GLU A 157 -4.14 -15.43 -2.12
N PHE A 158 -5.25 -15.01 -1.51
CA PHE A 158 -5.42 -15.07 -0.05
C PHE A 158 -6.45 -16.12 0.44
N ASP A 159 -7.10 -16.87 -0.45
CA ASP A 159 -8.11 -17.89 -0.11
C ASP A 159 -9.33 -17.28 0.62
N GLY A 160 -9.63 -16.02 0.33
CA GLY A 160 -10.80 -15.32 0.83
C GLY A 160 -12.07 -15.73 0.10
N ALA A 161 -13.23 -15.52 0.73
CA ALA A 161 -14.51 -15.67 0.06
C ALA A 161 -14.71 -14.57 -1.00
N PRO A 162 -15.36 -14.86 -2.13
CA PRO A 162 -15.70 -13.84 -3.11
C PRO A 162 -16.50 -12.71 -2.45
N LEU A 163 -16.08 -11.47 -2.69
CA LEU A 163 -16.84 -10.29 -2.26
C LEU A 163 -18.16 -10.21 -3.03
N ALA A 164 -19.23 -9.82 -2.35
CA ALA A 164 -20.48 -9.49 -3.02
C ALA A 164 -20.26 -8.29 -3.97
N TRP A 165 -21.05 -8.19 -5.04
CA TRP A 165 -20.85 -7.16 -6.06
C TRP A 165 -20.78 -5.72 -5.47
N GLY A 166 -21.63 -5.40 -4.49
CA GLY A 166 -21.61 -4.09 -3.84
C GLY A 166 -20.32 -3.83 -3.03
N GLU A 167 -19.83 -4.84 -2.33
CA GLU A 167 -18.55 -4.76 -1.59
C GLU A 167 -17.37 -4.61 -2.55
N LEU A 168 -17.33 -5.42 -3.62
CA LEU A 168 -16.29 -5.34 -4.62
C LEU A 168 -16.29 -3.99 -5.34
N SER A 169 -17.46 -3.47 -5.70
CA SER A 169 -17.58 -2.16 -6.32
C SER A 169 -17.12 -1.04 -5.38
N ALA A 170 -17.49 -1.09 -4.10
CA ALA A 170 -17.06 -0.15 -3.10
C ALA A 170 -15.51 -0.17 -2.93
N LEU A 171 -14.93 -1.37 -2.84
CA LEU A 171 -13.46 -1.53 -2.78
C LEU A 171 -12.78 -0.93 -4.03
N VAL A 172 -13.30 -1.21 -5.23
CA VAL A 172 -12.73 -0.70 -6.48
C VAL A 172 -12.87 0.81 -6.58
N HIS A 173 -13.99 1.39 -6.17
CA HIS A 173 -14.15 2.86 -6.11
C HIS A 173 -13.11 3.49 -5.17
N TYR A 174 -12.87 2.87 -4.01
CA TYR A 174 -11.84 3.33 -3.08
C TYR A 174 -10.44 3.23 -3.67
N LEU A 175 -10.09 2.11 -4.33
CA LEU A 175 -8.81 1.95 -5.02
C LEU A 175 -8.60 3.01 -6.10
N GLN A 176 -9.65 3.36 -6.84
CA GLN A 176 -9.61 4.37 -7.89
C GLN A 176 -9.44 5.80 -7.35
N ASP A 177 -9.70 6.03 -6.05
CA ASP A 177 -9.46 7.33 -5.39
C ASP A 177 -7.97 7.54 -5.02
N PHE A 178 -7.13 6.52 -5.06
CA PHE A 178 -5.68 6.67 -4.98
C PHE A 178 -5.16 7.34 -6.25
N ASP A 179 -5.05 8.67 -6.23
CA ASP A 179 -4.55 9.43 -7.36
C ASP A 179 -3.02 9.58 -7.31
N PHE A 180 -2.42 9.94 -8.44
CA PHE A 180 -1.06 10.44 -8.45
C PHE A 180 -0.99 11.75 -7.66
N LEU A 181 0.09 11.94 -6.92
CA LEU A 181 0.30 13.09 -6.04
C LEU A 181 1.54 13.88 -6.49
N PRO A 182 1.48 14.61 -7.62
CA PRO A 182 2.62 15.36 -8.12
C PRO A 182 3.04 16.45 -7.12
N ASP A 183 4.35 16.59 -6.91
CA ASP A 183 4.96 17.56 -5.97
C ASP A 183 5.39 18.88 -6.63
N GLY A 184 4.90 19.16 -7.83
CA GLY A 184 5.22 20.36 -8.61
C GLY A 184 6.47 20.22 -9.50
N LYS A 185 7.22 19.13 -9.45
CA LYS A 185 8.29 18.84 -10.40
C LYS A 185 7.76 18.48 -11.79
N LEU A 186 6.48 18.09 -11.87
CA LEU A 186 5.76 17.87 -13.12
C LEU A 186 4.68 18.93 -13.33
N ASP A 187 4.49 19.34 -14.58
CA ASP A 187 3.33 20.13 -14.99
C ASP A 187 2.09 19.25 -15.25
N ALA A 188 0.96 19.87 -15.57
CA ALA A 188 -0.28 19.17 -15.86
C ALA A 188 -0.22 18.21 -17.06
N GLN A 189 0.81 18.33 -17.90
CA GLN A 189 1.09 17.47 -19.05
C GLN A 189 2.17 16.43 -18.74
N SER A 190 2.50 16.24 -17.47
CA SER A 190 3.54 15.31 -16.99
C SER A 190 4.95 15.60 -17.50
N ARG A 191 5.26 16.85 -17.89
CA ARG A 191 6.60 17.30 -18.27
C ARG A 191 7.30 17.90 -17.08
N ILE A 192 8.62 17.73 -16.98
CA ILE A 192 9.39 18.29 -15.88
C ILE A 192 9.40 19.83 -15.88
N THR A 193 9.24 20.40 -14.70
CA THR A 193 9.30 21.84 -14.44
C THR A 193 10.72 22.29 -14.07
N ALA A 194 10.89 23.58 -13.79
CA ALA A 194 12.16 24.10 -13.27
C ALA A 194 12.54 23.49 -11.91
N LEU A 195 11.55 23.05 -11.11
CA LEU A 195 11.76 22.47 -9.79
C LEU A 195 12.45 21.11 -9.82
N ALA A 196 12.40 20.39 -10.96
CA ALA A 196 13.12 19.12 -11.13
C ALA A 196 14.64 19.27 -11.14
N GLY A 197 15.14 20.46 -11.42
CA GLY A 197 16.56 20.77 -11.40
C GLY A 197 17.33 20.41 -12.69
N PRO A 198 18.62 20.81 -12.78
CA PRO A 198 19.41 20.67 -14.01
C PRO A 198 19.74 19.22 -14.38
N ALA A 199 19.99 18.36 -13.40
CA ALA A 199 20.31 16.94 -13.65
C ALA A 199 19.11 16.21 -14.28
N ALA A 200 17.90 16.40 -13.74
CA ALA A 200 16.69 15.80 -14.29
C ALA A 200 16.41 16.28 -15.72
N ARG A 201 16.69 17.55 -16.04
CA ARG A 201 16.55 18.06 -17.42
C ARG A 201 17.52 17.40 -18.40
N ARG A 202 18.77 17.14 -18.00
CA ARG A 202 19.71 16.37 -18.83
C ARG A 202 19.25 14.92 -18.94
N GLY A 203 18.73 14.36 -17.83
CA GLY A 203 18.15 13.01 -17.81
C GLY A 203 16.95 12.85 -18.74
N GLU A 204 16.08 13.86 -18.86
CA GLU A 204 14.99 13.87 -19.84
C GLU A 204 15.51 13.74 -21.28
N VAL A 205 16.61 14.41 -21.61
CA VAL A 205 17.24 14.28 -22.93
C VAL A 205 17.74 12.86 -23.14
N GLU A 206 18.38 12.25 -22.13
CA GLU A 206 18.86 10.87 -22.22
C GLU A 206 17.72 9.84 -22.28
N PHE A 207 16.59 10.11 -21.60
CA PHE A 207 15.39 9.28 -21.63
C PHE A 207 14.75 9.21 -23.02
N ASN A 208 14.69 10.33 -23.73
CA ASN A 208 14.12 10.43 -25.07
C ASN A 208 15.12 10.08 -26.18
N LYS A 209 16.39 9.86 -25.85
CA LYS A 209 17.46 9.67 -26.84
C LYS A 209 17.40 8.26 -27.46
N PRO A 210 17.30 8.15 -28.79
CA PRO A 210 17.35 6.87 -29.48
C PRO A 210 18.64 6.09 -29.18
N ARG A 211 18.54 4.82 -28.85
CA ARG A 211 19.66 3.94 -28.51
C ARG A 211 19.67 2.70 -29.39
N LYS A 212 20.86 2.36 -29.90
CA LYS A 212 21.03 1.17 -30.78
C LYS A 212 20.58 -0.12 -30.07
N GLY A 213 20.85 -0.24 -28.74
CA GLY A 213 20.45 -1.37 -27.92
C GLY A 213 18.92 -1.54 -27.81
N PHE A 214 18.16 -0.46 -27.98
CA PHE A 214 16.70 -0.47 -28.09
C PHE A 214 16.17 -0.43 -29.52
N GLY A 215 16.96 -0.90 -30.49
CA GLY A 215 16.53 -0.89 -31.87
C GLY A 215 16.36 0.51 -32.48
N GLY A 216 17.03 1.53 -31.94
CA GLY A 216 16.90 2.92 -32.36
C GLY A 216 15.77 3.70 -31.69
N GLN A 217 15.23 3.20 -30.59
CA GLN A 217 14.19 3.86 -29.80
C GLN A 217 14.77 4.40 -28.48
N GLY A 218 14.07 5.34 -27.84
CA GLY A 218 14.35 5.81 -26.48
C GLY A 218 13.51 5.08 -25.44
N CYS A 219 13.69 5.40 -24.16
CA CYS A 219 12.85 4.88 -23.08
C CYS A 219 11.38 5.34 -23.22
N ASP A 220 11.18 6.52 -23.79
CA ASP A 220 9.88 7.14 -24.10
C ASP A 220 9.02 6.34 -25.09
N SER A 221 9.60 5.39 -25.82
CA SER A 221 8.85 4.53 -26.75
C SER A 221 7.93 3.52 -26.04
N CYS A 222 8.31 3.07 -24.83
CA CYS A 222 7.48 2.26 -23.95
C CYS A 222 6.84 3.13 -22.86
N HIS A 223 7.62 4.02 -22.25
CA HIS A 223 7.15 4.94 -21.22
C HIS A 223 6.63 6.25 -21.81
N VAL A 224 5.48 6.18 -22.48
CA VAL A 224 4.87 7.30 -23.21
C VAL A 224 4.34 8.36 -22.26
N VAL A 225 4.93 9.56 -22.25
CA VAL A 225 4.60 10.66 -21.31
C VAL A 225 3.11 10.99 -21.30
N SER A 226 2.48 11.14 -22.49
CA SER A 226 1.07 11.48 -22.63
C SER A 226 0.10 10.36 -22.20
N SER A 227 0.61 9.17 -21.89
CA SER A 227 -0.15 8.00 -21.46
C SER A 227 0.31 7.51 -20.07
N PHE A 228 0.52 8.45 -19.14
CA PHE A 228 1.00 8.15 -17.79
C PHE A 228 2.31 7.36 -17.75
N PHE A 229 3.23 7.65 -18.68
CA PHE A 229 4.50 6.94 -18.88
C PHE A 229 4.32 5.44 -19.14
N ARG A 230 3.33 5.07 -19.97
CA ARG A 230 3.02 3.67 -20.33
C ARG A 230 2.59 3.59 -21.80
N ASP A 231 2.82 2.44 -22.42
CA ASP A 231 2.23 2.09 -23.71
C ASP A 231 1.12 1.04 -23.62
N ALA A 232 0.81 0.59 -22.38
CA ALA A 232 -0.18 -0.45 -22.08
C ALA A 232 0.05 -1.77 -22.84
N LYS A 233 1.32 -2.10 -23.12
CA LYS A 233 1.72 -3.33 -23.81
C LYS A 233 2.56 -4.21 -22.93
N VAL A 234 2.60 -5.49 -23.28
CA VAL A 234 3.45 -6.50 -22.65
C VAL A 234 4.74 -6.63 -23.45
N HIS A 235 5.86 -6.51 -22.77
CA HIS A 235 7.20 -6.61 -23.34
C HIS A 235 7.99 -7.77 -22.73
N ARG A 236 8.65 -8.56 -23.58
CA ARG A 236 9.59 -9.59 -23.13
C ARG A 236 10.92 -8.95 -22.76
N LEU A 237 11.23 -8.96 -21.47
CA LEU A 237 12.50 -8.48 -20.97
C LEU A 237 13.39 -9.67 -20.61
N PRO A 238 14.72 -9.62 -20.87
CA PRO A 238 15.65 -10.70 -20.48
C PRO A 238 15.94 -10.62 -18.97
N THR A 239 14.92 -10.74 -18.12
CA THR A 239 15.03 -10.55 -16.68
C THR A 239 15.78 -11.65 -15.95
N GLY A 240 16.28 -12.67 -16.68
CA GLY A 240 17.13 -13.71 -16.12
C GLY A 240 16.44 -14.54 -15.05
N GLY A 241 15.51 -15.37 -15.45
CA GLY A 241 15.12 -16.56 -14.72
C GLY A 241 14.74 -16.41 -13.26
N GLY A 242 13.63 -15.79 -12.96
CA GLY A 242 12.75 -16.25 -11.92
C GLY A 242 11.55 -16.84 -12.65
N ALA A 243 11.33 -18.13 -12.56
CA ALA A 243 10.07 -18.66 -13.02
C ALA A 243 9.00 -17.96 -12.17
N SER A 244 8.27 -17.03 -12.76
CA SER A 244 7.10 -16.50 -12.09
C SER A 244 6.16 -17.66 -11.78
N PRO A 245 5.57 -17.72 -10.61
CA PRO A 245 4.66 -18.77 -10.20
C PRO A 245 3.47 -18.95 -11.13
N ARG A 246 3.23 -18.00 -12.02
CA ARG A 246 2.08 -17.96 -12.92
C ARG A 246 2.43 -17.73 -14.39
N GLY A 247 3.67 -18.09 -14.81
CA GLY A 247 4.01 -18.01 -16.23
C GLY A 247 4.01 -16.60 -16.79
N PHE A 248 4.77 -15.67 -16.20
CA PHE A 248 5.15 -14.41 -16.88
C PHE A 248 5.99 -14.71 -18.15
N GLU A 249 5.71 -15.85 -18.76
CA GLU A 249 6.41 -16.33 -19.95
C GLU A 249 6.23 -15.40 -21.13
N GLU A 250 5.13 -14.64 -21.15
CA GLU A 250 4.82 -13.71 -22.23
C GLU A 250 5.47 -12.33 -22.04
N GLY A 251 5.89 -11.98 -20.81
CA GLY A 251 6.57 -10.73 -20.50
C GLY A 251 5.85 -9.90 -19.45
N PHE A 252 6.21 -8.61 -19.38
CA PHE A 252 5.72 -7.67 -18.37
C PHE A 252 5.05 -6.48 -19.04
N GLU A 253 3.95 -6.04 -18.45
CA GLU A 253 3.30 -4.79 -18.82
C GLU A 253 4.21 -3.60 -18.44
N THR A 254 4.22 -2.55 -19.27
CA THR A 254 5.01 -1.34 -18.99
C THR A 254 4.44 -0.60 -17.78
N PRO A 255 5.13 -0.57 -16.62
CA PRO A 255 4.62 0.13 -15.45
C PRO A 255 4.70 1.65 -15.64
N THR A 256 3.80 2.39 -14.99
CA THR A 256 3.92 3.85 -14.90
C THR A 256 5.22 4.25 -14.20
N LEU A 257 5.78 5.40 -14.57
CA LEU A 257 6.88 6.03 -13.83
C LEU A 257 6.39 7.06 -12.81
N LEU A 258 5.10 7.45 -12.86
CA LEU A 258 4.53 8.37 -11.89
C LEU A 258 4.46 7.72 -10.51
N GLY A 259 4.94 8.43 -9.50
CA GLY A 259 4.92 7.93 -8.13
C GLY A 259 5.86 6.74 -7.86
N THR A 260 6.84 6.48 -8.72
CA THR A 260 7.77 5.34 -8.54
C THR A 260 8.58 5.41 -7.26
N LEU A 261 8.81 6.58 -6.67
CA LEU A 261 9.49 6.68 -5.36
C LEU A 261 8.65 6.11 -4.21
N GLU A 262 7.34 5.97 -4.39
CA GLU A 262 6.42 5.31 -3.46
C GLU A 262 6.19 3.83 -3.81
N SER A 263 6.96 3.26 -4.75
CA SER A 263 6.80 1.90 -5.28
C SER A 263 8.07 1.04 -5.18
N ALA A 264 9.09 1.49 -4.44
CA ALA A 264 10.25 0.64 -4.16
C ALA A 264 9.84 -0.61 -3.34
N PRO A 265 10.54 -1.75 -3.54
CA PRO A 265 11.61 -2.03 -4.48
C PRO A 265 11.10 -2.20 -5.92
N TYR A 266 12.00 -2.29 -6.88
CA TYR A 266 11.67 -2.25 -8.30
C TYR A 266 11.83 -3.61 -8.98
N PHE A 267 11.28 -3.72 -10.18
CA PHE A 267 11.07 -4.94 -10.97
C PHE A 267 9.94 -5.81 -10.41
N HIS A 268 9.48 -6.76 -11.23
CA HIS A 268 8.37 -7.66 -10.89
C HIS A 268 8.59 -8.50 -9.62
N ASP A 269 9.84 -8.69 -9.21
CA ASP A 269 10.25 -9.47 -8.04
C ASP A 269 10.90 -8.62 -6.94
N GLY A 270 10.97 -7.29 -7.11
CA GLY A 270 11.53 -6.38 -6.11
C GLY A 270 13.05 -6.46 -5.94
N ARG A 271 13.78 -6.97 -6.94
CA ARG A 271 15.24 -7.19 -6.85
C ARG A 271 16.09 -5.94 -6.73
N PHE A 272 15.59 -4.77 -7.08
CA PHE A 272 16.33 -3.52 -7.04
C PHE A 272 15.75 -2.56 -6.00
N ALA A 273 16.59 -2.13 -5.08
CA ALA A 273 16.19 -1.19 -4.04
C ALA A 273 16.17 0.28 -4.50
N ALA A 274 16.91 0.62 -5.56
CA ALA A 274 17.06 1.99 -6.04
C ALA A 274 16.85 2.11 -7.56
N LEU A 275 16.33 3.26 -8.01
CA LEU A 275 16.16 3.56 -9.44
C LEU A 275 17.48 3.55 -10.20
N GLY A 276 18.58 3.95 -9.55
CA GLY A 276 19.91 3.88 -10.15
C GLY A 276 20.33 2.47 -10.56
N ASP A 277 19.92 1.44 -9.79
CA ASP A 277 20.18 0.04 -10.10
C ASP A 277 19.37 -0.42 -11.31
N VAL A 278 18.13 0.05 -11.43
CA VAL A 278 17.27 -0.18 -12.60
C VAL A 278 17.92 0.41 -13.85
N VAL A 279 18.38 1.66 -13.79
CA VAL A 279 19.09 2.33 -14.92
C VAL A 279 20.35 1.54 -15.29
N ALA A 280 21.14 1.11 -14.31
CA ALA A 280 22.36 0.34 -14.55
C ALA A 280 22.07 -1.03 -15.17
N TRP A 281 20.97 -1.67 -14.77
CA TRP A 281 20.53 -2.94 -15.36
C TRP A 281 20.15 -2.77 -16.84
N PHE A 282 19.36 -1.75 -17.19
CA PHE A 282 18.99 -1.46 -18.57
C PHE A 282 20.21 -1.11 -19.42
N ASP A 283 21.12 -0.29 -18.88
CA ASP A 283 22.37 0.06 -19.56
C ASP A 283 23.20 -1.17 -19.91
N THR A 284 23.39 -2.07 -18.94
CA THR A 284 24.18 -3.29 -19.12
C THR A 284 23.48 -4.28 -20.07
N THR A 285 22.19 -4.53 -19.82
CA THR A 285 21.41 -5.56 -20.53
C THR A 285 21.24 -5.23 -22.00
N TYR A 286 21.05 -3.97 -22.33
CA TYR A 286 20.83 -3.51 -23.71
C TYR A 286 22.04 -2.81 -24.31
N ALA A 287 23.19 -2.81 -23.62
CA ALA A 287 24.41 -2.16 -24.09
C ALA A 287 24.17 -0.71 -24.55
N LEU A 288 23.50 0.08 -23.69
CA LEU A 288 23.13 1.46 -24.05
C LEU A 288 24.34 2.40 -24.11
N GLY A 289 25.44 2.04 -23.43
CA GLY A 289 26.69 2.77 -23.43
C GLY A 289 26.61 4.11 -22.67
N LEU A 290 25.83 4.15 -21.58
CA LEU A 290 25.70 5.34 -20.75
C LEU A 290 26.98 5.60 -19.96
N THR A 291 27.47 6.82 -19.96
CA THR A 291 28.49 7.28 -19.03
C THR A 291 27.95 7.30 -17.60
N LYS A 292 28.84 7.36 -16.62
CA LYS A 292 28.43 7.53 -15.23
C LYS A 292 27.56 8.78 -15.00
N GLY A 293 27.88 9.88 -15.71
CA GLY A 293 27.11 11.12 -15.65
C GLY A 293 25.72 10.97 -16.23
N GLU A 294 25.59 10.36 -17.43
CA GLU A 294 24.30 10.13 -18.08
C GLU A 294 23.40 9.20 -17.24
N ARG A 295 23.97 8.15 -16.60
CA ARG A 295 23.22 7.31 -15.65
C ARG A 295 22.69 8.12 -14.46
N ALA A 296 23.53 8.97 -13.88
CA ALA A 296 23.10 9.82 -12.75
C ALA A 296 22.02 10.83 -13.17
N ASP A 297 22.16 11.45 -14.33
CA ASP A 297 21.17 12.38 -14.87
C ASP A 297 19.84 11.70 -15.19
N LEU A 298 19.89 10.50 -15.80
CA LEU A 298 18.70 9.70 -16.07
C LEU A 298 18.00 9.25 -14.79
N THR A 299 18.77 8.84 -13.76
CA THR A 299 18.22 8.51 -12.44
C THR A 299 17.52 9.73 -11.82
N ALA A 300 18.15 10.91 -11.87
CA ALA A 300 17.56 12.15 -11.36
C ALA A 300 16.24 12.53 -12.11
N TYR A 301 16.15 12.21 -13.40
CA TYR A 301 14.90 12.39 -14.17
C TYR A 301 13.81 11.43 -13.65
N LEU A 302 14.13 10.14 -13.50
CA LEU A 302 13.18 9.16 -12.98
C LEU A 302 12.71 9.48 -11.55
N GLU A 303 13.62 9.98 -10.70
CA GLU A 303 13.28 10.45 -9.35
C GLU A 303 12.37 11.68 -9.40
N ALA A 304 12.59 12.61 -10.34
CA ALA A 304 11.72 13.77 -10.51
C ALA A 304 10.32 13.40 -11.00
N VAL A 305 10.24 12.46 -11.97
CA VAL A 305 8.96 11.93 -12.49
C VAL A 305 8.24 11.11 -11.41
N GLY A 306 8.99 10.33 -10.65
CA GLY A 306 8.47 9.43 -9.63
C GLY A 306 8.20 10.07 -8.28
N SER A 307 8.54 11.35 -8.10
CA SER A 307 8.33 12.02 -6.82
C SER A 307 6.86 12.37 -6.60
N ALA A 308 6.45 12.34 -5.33
CA ALA A 308 5.09 12.60 -4.92
C ALA A 308 5.07 13.46 -3.64
N ASP A 309 4.02 14.24 -3.46
CA ASP A 309 3.70 14.92 -2.20
C ASP A 309 2.69 14.06 -1.44
N SER A 310 3.11 13.48 -0.33
CA SER A 310 2.26 12.63 0.51
C SER A 310 1.65 13.47 1.64
N PRO A 311 0.43 13.99 1.50
CA PRO A 311 -0.20 14.82 2.53
C PRO A 311 -0.56 14.03 3.79
N GLU A 312 -0.61 12.70 3.72
CA GLU A 312 -0.96 11.83 4.83
C GLU A 312 0.03 11.94 6.00
N ASP A 313 1.31 12.12 5.72
CA ASP A 313 2.37 12.26 6.74
C ASP A 313 2.22 13.53 7.60
N ARG A 314 1.39 14.48 7.15
CA ARG A 314 1.13 15.77 7.80
C ARG A 314 -0.19 15.81 8.56
N ARG A 315 -0.94 14.71 8.58
CA ARG A 315 -2.28 14.68 9.14
C ARG A 315 -2.25 14.83 10.67
N PRO A 316 -3.05 15.75 11.25
CA PRO A 316 -3.21 15.83 12.69
C PRO A 316 -3.73 14.52 13.30
N LEU A 317 -3.24 14.16 14.50
CA LEU A 317 -3.62 12.91 15.18
C LEU A 317 -5.15 12.77 15.32
N ALA A 318 -5.86 13.84 15.65
CA ALA A 318 -7.32 13.80 15.75
C ALA A 318 -7.98 13.36 14.43
N GLN A 319 -7.52 13.88 13.29
CA GLN A 319 -8.04 13.47 11.98
C GLN A 319 -7.65 12.02 11.64
N ALA A 320 -6.47 11.59 12.06
CA ALA A 320 -6.04 10.20 11.86
C ALA A 320 -6.91 9.21 12.65
N LEU A 321 -7.27 9.54 13.90
CA LEU A 321 -8.16 8.73 14.72
C LEU A 321 -9.60 8.77 14.19
N ASP A 322 -10.11 9.95 13.81
CA ASP A 322 -11.45 10.12 13.30
C ASP A 322 -11.66 9.35 11.98
N ALA A 323 -10.62 9.23 11.15
CA ALA A 323 -10.64 8.41 9.95
C ALA A 323 -10.91 6.91 10.23
N THR A 324 -10.63 6.43 11.43
CA THR A 324 -11.04 5.08 11.87
C THR A 324 -12.43 5.09 12.51
N PHE A 325 -12.68 6.06 13.38
CA PHE A 325 -13.95 6.12 14.13
C PHE A 325 -15.16 6.38 13.24
N VAL A 326 -14.96 7.01 12.09
CA VAL A 326 -16.02 7.25 11.08
C VAL A 326 -16.62 5.94 10.54
N TYR A 327 -15.94 4.80 10.65
CA TYR A 327 -16.54 3.51 10.27
C TYR A 327 -17.77 3.14 11.10
N LEU A 328 -17.93 3.70 12.30
CA LEU A 328 -19.15 3.55 13.07
C LEU A 328 -20.37 4.17 12.36
N GLU A 329 -20.18 5.14 11.47
CA GLU A 329 -21.26 5.68 10.62
C GLU A 329 -21.76 4.63 9.59
N LEU A 330 -20.93 3.68 9.15
CA LEU A 330 -21.38 2.57 8.31
C LEU A 330 -22.41 1.72 9.05
N LEU A 331 -22.15 1.47 10.34
CA LEU A 331 -23.06 0.71 11.19
C LEU A 331 -24.34 1.49 11.45
N ALA A 332 -24.20 2.80 11.72
CA ALA A 332 -25.32 3.71 11.99
C ALA A 332 -26.23 3.91 10.77
N ALA A 333 -25.65 4.06 9.57
CA ALA A 333 -26.39 4.30 8.32
C ALA A 333 -27.17 3.08 7.81
N GLY A 334 -26.87 1.87 8.32
CA GLY A 334 -27.47 0.63 7.83
C GLY A 334 -27.08 0.26 6.41
N SER A 335 -26.03 0.89 5.90
CA SER A 335 -25.51 0.67 4.55
C SER A 335 -24.88 -0.70 4.40
N VAL A 336 -24.33 -1.21 5.48
CA VAL A 336 -23.89 -2.60 5.61
C VAL A 336 -25.07 -3.38 6.14
N LYS A 337 -25.68 -4.21 5.29
CA LYS A 337 -26.74 -5.15 5.71
C LYS A 337 -26.29 -5.82 7.01
N ASP A 338 -27.21 -6.26 7.85
CA ASP A 338 -27.02 -6.85 9.19
C ASP A 338 -25.92 -7.94 9.29
N ASP A 339 -24.74 -7.65 8.71
CA ASP A 339 -23.58 -8.54 8.73
C ASP A 339 -22.77 -8.32 10.03
N ARG A 340 -22.96 -9.24 10.97
CA ARG A 340 -22.28 -9.25 12.27
C ARG A 340 -20.75 -9.27 12.14
N ARG A 341 -20.21 -9.75 11.00
CA ARG A 341 -18.76 -9.76 10.75
C ARG A 341 -18.26 -8.34 10.54
N VAL A 342 -19.03 -7.51 9.84
CA VAL A 342 -18.69 -6.09 9.65
C VAL A 342 -18.76 -5.34 10.97
N TRP A 343 -19.80 -5.57 11.78
CA TRP A 343 -19.88 -4.97 13.12
C TRP A 343 -18.66 -5.33 13.97
N ALA A 344 -18.28 -6.61 14.02
CA ALA A 344 -17.11 -7.08 14.74
C ALA A 344 -15.81 -6.46 14.21
N ALA A 345 -15.65 -6.32 12.91
CA ALA A 345 -14.45 -5.77 12.32
C ALA A 345 -14.34 -4.26 12.56
N VAL A 346 -15.43 -3.50 12.43
CA VAL A 346 -15.46 -2.06 12.71
C VAL A 346 -15.13 -1.78 14.17
N THR A 347 -15.78 -2.49 15.11
CA THR A 347 -15.51 -2.31 16.54
C THR A 347 -14.08 -2.68 16.90
N ALA A 348 -13.52 -3.76 16.31
CA ALA A 348 -12.13 -4.15 16.50
C ALA A 348 -11.15 -3.09 16.03
N LEU A 349 -11.35 -2.51 14.84
CA LEU A 349 -10.50 -1.43 14.31
C LEU A 349 -10.55 -0.18 15.19
N CYS A 350 -11.73 0.19 15.70
CA CYS A 350 -11.87 1.34 16.61
C CYS A 350 -11.16 1.06 17.96
N VAL A 351 -11.22 -0.16 18.49
CA VAL A 351 -10.49 -0.56 19.69
C VAL A 351 -8.99 -0.49 19.46
N GLU A 352 -8.49 -1.01 18.33
CA GLU A 352 -7.08 -0.96 17.97
C GLU A 352 -6.57 0.48 17.83
N ALA A 353 -7.35 1.36 17.21
CA ALA A 353 -7.03 2.78 17.11
C ALA A 353 -6.91 3.45 18.49
N LEU A 354 -7.81 3.15 19.41
CA LEU A 354 -7.73 3.63 20.81
C LEU A 354 -6.51 3.07 21.55
N ASP A 355 -6.20 1.78 21.37
CA ASP A 355 -5.09 1.12 22.05
C ASP A 355 -3.72 1.58 21.50
N SER A 356 -3.65 1.96 20.24
CA SER A 356 -2.45 2.51 19.57
C SER A 356 -2.23 4.00 19.82
N ALA A 357 -3.26 4.73 20.25
CA ALA A 357 -3.18 6.16 20.49
C ALA A 357 -2.22 6.49 21.66
N PRO A 358 -1.50 7.63 21.61
CA PRO A 358 -0.64 8.06 22.70
C PRO A 358 -1.44 8.18 24.01
N ARG A 359 -0.90 7.62 25.09
CA ARG A 359 -1.60 7.62 26.39
C ARG A 359 -1.41 8.94 27.11
N ARG A 360 -2.49 9.40 27.75
CA ARG A 360 -2.53 10.58 28.59
C ARG A 360 -3.27 10.26 29.90
N PRO A 361 -2.66 10.46 31.08
CA PRO A 361 -3.29 10.12 32.36
C PRO A 361 -4.68 10.75 32.53
N GLU A 362 -4.83 12.01 32.12
CA GLU A 362 -6.08 12.77 32.21
C GLU A 362 -7.20 12.26 31.31
N LEU A 363 -6.88 11.50 30.28
CA LEU A 363 -7.84 10.90 29.34
C LEU A 363 -7.97 9.38 29.47
N GLU A 364 -7.20 8.75 30.33
CA GLU A 364 -7.14 7.29 30.43
C GLU A 364 -8.45 6.66 30.90
N GLU A 365 -9.13 7.26 31.87
CA GLU A 365 -10.44 6.77 32.30
C GLU A 365 -11.47 6.82 31.15
N ARG A 366 -11.47 7.90 30.39
CA ARG A 366 -12.33 8.05 29.22
C ARG A 366 -11.99 7.02 28.14
N ARG A 367 -10.72 6.85 27.82
CA ARG A 367 -10.25 5.87 26.85
C ARG A 367 -10.71 4.46 27.20
N LEU A 368 -10.57 4.08 28.47
CA LEU A 368 -10.98 2.74 28.95
C LEU A 368 -12.51 2.57 28.90
N ARG A 369 -13.27 3.62 29.22
CA ARG A 369 -14.73 3.61 29.11
C ARG A 369 -15.17 3.45 27.65
N ASP A 370 -14.62 4.25 26.73
CA ASP A 370 -14.98 4.24 25.33
C ASP A 370 -14.59 2.90 24.68
N ARG A 371 -13.43 2.37 25.03
CA ARG A 371 -12.99 1.02 24.65
C ARG A 371 -13.96 -0.07 25.13
N LYS A 372 -14.42 0.03 26.38
CA LYS A 372 -15.42 -0.90 26.92
C LYS A 372 -16.73 -0.79 26.15
N SER A 373 -17.20 0.41 25.85
CA SER A 373 -18.44 0.64 25.08
C SER A 373 -18.37 -0.02 23.70
N LEU A 374 -17.24 0.06 23.00
CA LEU A 374 -17.02 -0.63 21.71
C LEU A 374 -17.08 -2.15 21.88
N THR A 375 -16.46 -2.68 22.92
CA THR A 375 -16.47 -4.13 23.18
C THR A 375 -17.88 -4.63 23.55
N ASP A 376 -18.62 -3.85 24.32
CA ASP A 376 -20.00 -4.16 24.69
C ASP A 376 -20.94 -4.07 23.47
N LEU A 377 -20.70 -3.11 22.56
CA LEU A 377 -21.44 -2.98 21.30
C LEU A 377 -21.23 -4.21 20.41
N ASP A 378 -19.97 -4.68 20.25
CA ASP A 378 -19.67 -5.90 19.51
C ASP A 378 -20.37 -7.14 20.12
N ALA A 379 -20.28 -7.31 21.43
CA ALA A 379 -20.90 -8.44 22.12
C ALA A 379 -22.42 -8.45 21.92
N ARG A 380 -23.08 -7.29 21.98
CA ARG A 380 -24.51 -7.17 21.74
C ARG A 380 -24.88 -7.36 20.27
N ALA A 381 -24.06 -6.88 19.35
CA ALA A 381 -24.27 -7.12 17.93
C ALA A 381 -24.21 -8.61 17.58
N ARG A 382 -23.32 -9.38 18.20
CA ARG A 382 -23.24 -10.83 18.06
C ARG A 382 -24.49 -11.55 18.60
N ALA A 383 -25.07 -11.06 19.66
CA ALA A 383 -26.21 -11.67 20.34
C ALA A 383 -27.59 -11.21 19.81
N ALA A 384 -27.67 -10.07 19.13
CA ALA A 384 -28.92 -9.46 18.72
C ALA A 384 -29.62 -10.25 17.61
N ALA A 385 -30.95 -10.27 17.64
CA ALA A 385 -31.79 -10.84 16.58
C ALA A 385 -31.75 -9.95 15.32
N ASN A 386 -31.76 -8.62 15.50
CA ASN A 386 -31.50 -7.61 14.48
C ASN A 386 -30.58 -6.52 15.06
N LEU A 387 -30.00 -5.71 14.19
CA LEU A 387 -28.99 -4.70 14.57
C LEU A 387 -29.54 -3.28 14.61
N ASP A 388 -30.81 -3.06 14.24
CA ASP A 388 -31.40 -1.71 14.15
C ASP A 388 -31.34 -0.96 15.48
N GLY A 389 -31.62 -1.65 16.60
CA GLY A 389 -31.56 -1.05 17.94
C GLY A 389 -30.15 -0.61 18.39
N LEU A 390 -29.10 -1.01 17.70
CA LEU A 390 -27.71 -0.65 18.02
C LEU A 390 -27.16 0.48 17.16
N ARG A 391 -27.88 0.91 16.11
CA ARG A 391 -27.43 1.95 15.17
C ARG A 391 -27.24 3.33 15.83
N ASP A 392 -28.18 3.73 16.65
CA ASP A 392 -28.09 5.02 17.37
C ASP A 392 -26.90 5.03 18.34
N GLU A 393 -26.59 3.89 18.93
CA GLU A 393 -25.43 3.76 19.80
C GLU A 393 -24.11 3.84 19.02
N ALA A 394 -24.00 3.17 17.87
CA ALA A 394 -22.85 3.32 16.99
C ALA A 394 -22.61 4.79 16.60
N LYS A 395 -23.68 5.52 16.29
CA LYS A 395 -23.62 6.95 16.00
C LYS A 395 -23.21 7.80 17.22
N LEU A 396 -23.66 7.43 18.40
CA LEU A 396 -23.25 8.12 19.63
C LEU A 396 -21.77 7.89 19.91
N LEU A 397 -21.33 6.65 19.82
CA LEU A 397 -19.92 6.28 20.02
C LEU A 397 -19.00 6.99 19.03
N HIS A 398 -19.36 7.10 17.75
CA HIS A 398 -18.59 7.88 16.78
C HIS A 398 -18.35 9.30 17.30
N ARG A 399 -19.40 10.01 17.73
CA ARG A 399 -19.27 11.38 18.25
C ARG A 399 -18.41 11.49 19.50
N GLU A 400 -18.49 10.50 20.39
CA GLU A 400 -17.69 10.47 21.63
C GLU A 400 -16.20 10.24 21.30
N LEU A 401 -15.91 9.33 20.40
CA LEU A 401 -14.55 9.00 19.97
C LEU A 401 -13.89 10.15 19.18
N THR A 402 -14.64 10.81 18.30
CA THR A 402 -14.16 12.03 17.61
C THR A 402 -13.76 13.11 18.61
N ARG A 403 -14.58 13.35 19.66
CA ARG A 403 -14.23 14.28 20.76
C ARG A 403 -13.00 13.82 21.53
N TYR A 404 -12.87 12.52 21.82
CA TYR A 404 -11.67 11.98 22.44
C TYR A 404 -10.40 12.28 21.63
N GLY A 405 -10.44 12.07 20.32
CA GLY A 405 -9.32 12.38 19.41
C GLY A 405 -8.92 13.86 19.45
N ALA A 406 -9.91 14.77 19.45
CA ALA A 406 -9.67 16.21 19.56
C ALA A 406 -9.03 16.59 20.91
N ASP A 407 -9.54 16.06 22.02
CA ASP A 407 -9.03 16.34 23.35
C ASP A 407 -7.60 15.78 23.51
N LEU A 408 -7.31 14.58 22.98
CA LEU A 408 -5.98 13.98 22.97
C LEU A 408 -4.97 14.85 22.20
N GLN A 409 -5.35 15.34 21.04
CA GLN A 409 -4.50 16.25 20.26
C GLN A 409 -4.23 17.55 21.02
N GLY A 410 -5.24 18.11 21.68
CA GLY A 410 -5.09 19.30 22.53
C GLY A 410 -4.11 19.08 23.69
N ALA A 411 -4.24 17.95 24.39
CA ALA A 411 -3.33 17.57 25.49
C ALA A 411 -1.87 17.43 25.02
N LEU A 412 -1.65 16.77 23.87
CA LEU A 412 -0.33 16.62 23.26
C LEU A 412 0.28 17.95 22.80
N ALA A 413 -0.53 18.89 22.34
CA ALA A 413 -0.08 20.23 21.94
C ALA A 413 0.30 21.10 23.16
N ALA A 414 -0.40 20.96 24.28
CA ALA A 414 -0.12 21.68 25.51
C ALA A 414 1.23 21.28 26.13
N GLU A 415 1.65 20.04 26.02
CA GLU A 415 2.93 19.53 26.53
C GLU A 415 4.16 20.07 25.75
N LYS A 416 3.96 20.48 24.50
CA LYS A 416 5.03 21.01 23.64
C LYS A 416 5.28 22.52 23.84
N ARG A 417 4.48 23.19 24.69
CA ARG A 417 4.61 24.60 25.04
C ARG A 417 5.29 24.77 26.38
#